data_d8bf01a0ac352dbd2d1cb174c7092f47
#
_entry.id   d8bf01a0ac352dbd2d1cb174c7092f47
#
_cell.length_a   1.000
_cell.length_b   1.000
_cell.length_c   1.000
_cell.angle_alpha   90.00
_cell.angle_beta   90.00
_cell.angle_gamma   90.00
#
_symmetry.space_group_name_H-M   'P 1'
#
loop_
_entity.id
_entity.type
_entity.pdbx_description
1 polymer ?
#
loop_
_entity_poly.entity_id
_entity_poly.type
_entity_poly.pdbx_seq_one_letter_code
_entity_poly.pdbx_strand_id
1 'polypeptide(L)'
;MILVTGHLLVDPDARGDFLAACRDDVRAARAADGCLAFALAADPLEPGRVVVVERWRDEASLEAFRGSGPDDAQQQAIRGGDVVQYVVDDPGLPLMGP
;
A
#
# COMPACT_ATOMS: atom_id res chain seq x y z
N MET A 1 15.21 5.75 -2.98
CA MET A 1 13.90 5.11 -3.16
C MET A 1 13.28 4.81 -1.81
N ILE A 2 11.99 4.95 -1.70
CA ILE A 2 11.25 4.57 -0.50
C ILE A 2 10.47 3.28 -0.79
N LEU A 3 10.57 2.33 0.12
CA LEU A 3 9.84 1.08 0.07
C LEU A 3 8.92 1.00 1.30
N VAL A 4 7.64 0.78 1.08
CA VAL A 4 6.66 0.57 2.15
C VAL A 4 6.10 -0.83 1.99
N THR A 5 6.29 -1.67 3.00
CA THR A 5 5.83 -3.06 2.94
C THR A 5 5.24 -3.53 4.25
N GLY A 6 4.37 -4.50 4.16
CA GLY A 6 3.79 -5.15 5.30
C GLY A 6 2.38 -5.63 5.05
N HIS A 7 1.58 -5.58 6.09
CA HIS A 7 0.19 -6.01 6.00
C HIS A 7 -0.71 -5.20 6.93
N LEU A 8 -1.97 -5.13 6.56
CA LEU A 8 -3.06 -4.63 7.40
C LEU A 8 -3.93 -5.81 7.81
N LEU A 9 -4.56 -5.70 8.98
CA LEU A 9 -5.55 -6.67 9.45
C LEU A 9 -6.92 -6.01 9.46
N VAL A 10 -7.88 -6.67 8.85
CA VAL A 10 -9.28 -6.24 8.82
C VAL A 10 -10.16 -7.44 9.19
N ASP A 11 -11.45 -7.19 9.42
CA ASP A 11 -12.40 -8.27 9.61
C ASP A 11 -12.40 -9.15 8.35
N PRO A 12 -12.23 -10.48 8.48
CA PRO A 12 -12.24 -11.38 7.33
C PRO A 12 -13.49 -11.25 6.46
N ASP A 13 -14.64 -11.04 7.08
CA ASP A 13 -15.91 -10.89 6.35
C ASP A 13 -16.02 -9.57 5.61
N ALA A 14 -15.23 -8.56 6.01
CA ALA A 14 -15.24 -7.22 5.42
C ALA A 14 -14.07 -6.98 4.47
N ARG A 15 -13.14 -7.93 4.30
CA ARG A 15 -11.93 -7.70 3.50
C ARG A 15 -12.24 -7.37 2.04
N GLY A 16 -13.19 -8.06 1.43
CA GLY A 16 -13.58 -7.79 0.05
C GLY A 16 -14.11 -6.37 -0.13
N ASP A 17 -14.99 -5.92 0.75
CA ASP A 17 -15.52 -4.57 0.73
C ASP A 17 -14.43 -3.53 1.00
N PHE A 18 -13.53 -3.81 1.93
CA PHE A 18 -12.39 -2.94 2.22
C PHE A 18 -11.51 -2.74 0.99
N LEU A 19 -11.13 -3.83 0.32
CA LEU A 19 -10.31 -3.75 -0.89
C LEU A 19 -11.04 -3.03 -2.02
N ALA A 20 -12.34 -3.26 -2.18
CA ALA A 20 -13.13 -2.54 -3.17
C ALA A 20 -13.16 -1.04 -2.89
N ALA A 21 -13.30 -0.64 -1.62
CA ALA A 21 -13.28 0.76 -1.22
C ALA A 21 -11.92 1.43 -1.44
N CYS A 22 -10.82 0.65 -1.39
CA CYS A 22 -9.48 1.18 -1.61
C CYS A 22 -9.11 1.35 -3.10
N ARG A 23 -9.93 0.89 -4.03
CA ARG A 23 -9.57 0.89 -5.47
C ARG A 23 -9.27 2.28 -6.01
N ASP A 24 -10.03 3.29 -5.60
CA ASP A 24 -9.79 4.67 -6.06
C ASP A 24 -8.48 5.21 -5.51
N ASP A 25 -8.14 4.87 -4.28
CA ASP A 25 -6.86 5.25 -3.67
C ASP A 25 -5.69 4.59 -4.41
N VAL A 26 -5.83 3.33 -4.79
CA VAL A 26 -4.81 2.63 -5.57
C VAL A 26 -4.62 3.30 -6.94
N ARG A 27 -5.72 3.66 -7.61
CA ARG A 27 -5.63 4.39 -8.88
C ARG A 27 -4.93 5.74 -8.71
N ALA A 28 -5.32 6.50 -7.68
CA ALA A 28 -4.71 7.80 -7.38
C ALA A 28 -3.23 7.67 -7.07
N ALA A 29 -2.84 6.67 -6.29
CA ALA A 29 -1.44 6.42 -5.96
C ALA A 29 -0.63 6.11 -7.21
N ARG A 30 -1.13 5.22 -8.06
CA ARG A 30 -0.43 4.81 -9.29
C ARG A 30 -0.30 5.95 -10.30
N ALA A 31 -1.19 6.95 -10.24
CA ALA A 31 -1.13 8.14 -11.08
C ALA A 31 -0.27 9.25 -10.45
N ALA A 32 0.11 9.14 -9.19
CA ALA A 32 0.87 10.17 -8.49
C ALA A 32 2.31 10.24 -8.99
N ASP A 33 2.86 11.46 -9.06
CA ASP A 33 4.24 11.67 -9.43
C ASP A 33 5.17 10.96 -8.43
N GLY A 34 6.13 10.22 -8.95
CA GLY A 34 7.11 9.50 -8.14
C GLY A 34 6.65 8.13 -7.64
N CYS A 35 5.41 7.72 -7.91
CA CYS A 35 4.96 6.37 -7.57
C CYS A 35 5.55 5.35 -8.54
N LEU A 36 6.33 4.41 -8.02
CA LEU A 36 6.94 3.34 -8.81
C LEU A 36 6.11 2.05 -8.76
N ALA A 37 5.45 1.80 -7.64
CA ALA A 37 4.54 0.67 -7.46
C ALA A 37 3.61 0.95 -6.29
N PHE A 38 2.39 0.47 -6.38
CA PHE A 38 1.42 0.54 -5.29
C PHE A 38 0.42 -0.60 -5.45
N ALA A 39 0.31 -1.45 -4.43
CA ALA A 39 -0.63 -2.55 -4.44
C ALA A 39 -1.14 -2.85 -3.04
N LEU A 40 -2.42 -3.13 -2.95
CA LEU A 40 -3.09 -3.71 -1.81
C LEU A 40 -3.76 -4.99 -2.30
N ALA A 41 -3.51 -6.12 -1.64
CA ALA A 41 -4.02 -7.38 -2.11
C ALA A 41 -4.42 -8.29 -0.95
N ALA A 42 -5.41 -9.15 -1.20
CA ALA A 42 -5.79 -10.17 -0.25
C ALA A 42 -4.64 -11.17 -0.06
N ASP A 43 -4.31 -11.45 1.20
CA ASP A 43 -3.36 -12.52 1.50
C ASP A 43 -3.97 -13.87 1.07
N PRO A 44 -3.19 -14.75 0.40
CA PRO A 44 -3.74 -16.02 -0.10
C PRO A 44 -4.08 -17.03 1.00
N LEU A 45 -3.53 -16.87 2.21
CA LEU A 45 -3.73 -17.82 3.31
C LEU A 45 -4.56 -17.26 4.47
N GLU A 46 -4.32 -16.00 4.85
CA GLU A 46 -4.94 -15.38 6.02
C GLU A 46 -6.15 -14.54 5.61
N PRO A 47 -7.38 -14.95 5.98
CA PRO A 47 -8.60 -14.30 5.47
C PRO A 47 -8.75 -12.82 5.82
N GLY A 48 -8.19 -12.37 6.96
CA GLY A 48 -8.27 -10.98 7.40
C GLY A 48 -7.06 -10.14 7.05
N ARG A 49 -6.10 -10.67 6.28
CA ARG A 49 -4.86 -9.98 5.99
C ARG A 49 -4.90 -9.34 4.60
N VAL A 50 -4.43 -8.09 4.54
CA VAL A 50 -4.23 -7.34 3.30
C VAL A 50 -2.75 -7.03 3.18
N VAL A 51 -2.13 -7.51 2.12
CA VAL A 51 -0.71 -7.28 1.84
C VAL A 51 -0.55 -5.88 1.24
N VAL A 52 0.47 -5.16 1.71
CA VAL A 52 0.77 -3.79 1.28
C VAL A 52 2.15 -3.75 0.66
N VAL A 53 2.27 -3.20 -0.55
CA VAL A 53 3.55 -2.92 -1.20
C VAL A 53 3.46 -1.58 -1.89
N GLU A 54 4.40 -0.68 -1.56
CA GLU A 54 4.54 0.62 -2.22
C GLU A 54 6.02 0.86 -2.50
N ARG A 55 6.31 1.41 -3.66
CA ARG A 55 7.64 1.92 -3.99
C ARG A 55 7.49 3.34 -4.51
N TRP A 56 8.31 4.24 -3.98
CA TRP A 56 8.29 5.66 -4.33
C TRP A 56 9.70 6.12 -4.67
N ARG A 57 9.79 7.02 -5.64
CA ARG A 57 11.08 7.59 -6.08
C ARG A 57 11.82 8.26 -4.91
N ASP A 58 11.09 9.01 -4.08
CA ASP A 58 11.62 9.73 -2.94
C ASP A 58 10.56 9.96 -1.88
N GLU A 59 10.99 10.43 -0.71
CA GLU A 59 10.10 10.68 0.42
C GLU A 59 9.10 11.80 0.14
N ALA A 60 9.54 12.84 -0.58
CA ALA A 60 8.67 13.98 -0.90
C ALA A 60 7.46 13.54 -1.74
N SER A 61 7.67 12.64 -2.69
CA SER A 61 6.58 12.10 -3.52
C SER A 61 5.57 11.30 -2.68
N LEU A 62 6.07 10.47 -1.77
CA LEU A 62 5.21 9.70 -0.86
C LEU A 62 4.40 10.64 0.06
N GLU A 63 5.06 11.62 0.66
CA GLU A 63 4.39 12.56 1.56
C GLU A 63 3.34 13.40 0.85
N ALA A 64 3.61 13.83 -0.38
CA ALA A 64 2.63 14.56 -1.17
C ALA A 64 1.37 13.73 -1.43
N PHE A 65 1.52 12.43 -1.68
CA PHE A 65 0.39 11.52 -1.83
C PHE A 65 -0.36 11.32 -0.50
N ARG A 66 0.37 11.10 0.59
CA ARG A 66 -0.23 10.89 1.93
C ARG A 66 -1.00 12.10 2.44
N GLY A 67 -0.67 13.29 2.01
CA GLY A 67 -1.43 14.48 2.33
C GLY A 67 -2.89 14.40 1.88
N SER A 68 -3.20 13.53 0.91
CA SER A 68 -4.56 13.27 0.45
C SER A 68 -5.26 12.12 1.20
N GLY A 69 -4.53 11.31 1.95
CA GLY A 69 -4.88 10.24 2.88
C GLY A 69 -6.11 9.37 2.59
N PRO A 70 -6.20 8.14 3.16
CA PRO A 70 -7.43 7.36 3.11
C PRO A 70 -8.52 8.04 3.94
N ASP A 71 -9.78 7.80 3.61
CA ASP A 71 -10.88 8.36 4.38
C ASP A 71 -11.03 7.68 5.75
N ASP A 72 -11.81 8.30 6.64
CA ASP A 72 -11.98 7.81 8.01
C ASP A 72 -12.61 6.42 8.06
N ALA A 73 -13.52 6.11 7.15
CA ALA A 73 -14.17 4.80 7.11
C ALA A 73 -13.18 3.68 6.80
N GLN A 74 -12.24 3.93 5.88
CA GLN A 74 -11.18 2.96 5.57
C GLN A 74 -10.26 2.76 6.76
N GLN A 75 -9.86 3.85 7.43
CA GLN A 75 -9.02 3.77 8.62
C GLN A 75 -9.69 3.01 9.75
N GLN A 76 -10.99 3.24 9.97
CA GLN A 76 -11.75 2.56 11.01
C GLN A 76 -11.89 1.06 10.76
N ALA A 77 -11.85 0.61 9.52
CA ALA A 77 -11.91 -0.80 9.17
C ALA A 77 -10.61 -1.54 9.51
N ILE A 78 -9.50 -0.83 9.67
CA ILE A 78 -8.19 -1.42 9.98
C ILE A 78 -8.12 -1.70 11.48
N ARG A 79 -7.92 -2.98 11.82
CA ARG A 79 -7.87 -3.44 13.21
C ARG A 79 -6.45 -3.58 13.75
N GLY A 80 -5.46 -3.56 12.87
CA GLY A 80 -4.06 -3.71 13.23
C GLY A 80 -3.23 -3.90 11.98
N GLY A 81 -1.97 -4.24 12.18
CA GLY A 81 -1.08 -4.51 11.07
C GLY A 81 0.36 -4.25 11.43
N ASP A 82 1.22 -4.45 10.45
CA ASP A 82 2.64 -4.17 10.53
C ASP A 82 3.08 -3.67 9.16
N VAL A 83 3.22 -2.36 9.03
CA VAL A 83 3.64 -1.70 7.79
C VAL A 83 4.85 -0.83 8.12
N VAL A 84 5.94 -1.04 7.40
CA VAL A 84 7.21 -0.36 7.67
C VAL A 84 7.68 0.36 6.42
N GLN A 85 8.17 1.58 6.61
CA GLN A 85 8.78 2.40 5.57
C GLN A 85 10.29 2.29 5.66
N TYR A 86 10.93 1.95 4.53
CA TYR A 86 12.38 1.83 4.42
C TYR A 86 12.92 2.86 3.43
N VAL A 87 14.10 3.39 3.72
CA VAL A 87 14.91 4.15 2.75
C VAL A 87 15.88 3.16 2.11
N VAL A 88 15.86 3.09 0.79
CA VAL A 88 16.66 2.12 0.03
C VAL A 88 17.53 2.88 -0.97
N ASP A 89 18.84 2.77 -0.83
CA ASP A 89 19.79 3.42 -1.73
C ASP A 89 20.18 2.55 -2.92
N ASP A 90 20.11 1.22 -2.74
CA ASP A 90 20.43 0.25 -3.78
C ASP A 90 19.21 0.07 -4.71
N PRO A 91 19.37 0.22 -6.03
CA PRO A 91 18.25 0.03 -6.96
C PRO A 91 17.79 -1.42 -7.09
N GLY A 92 18.49 -2.37 -6.46
CA GLY A 92 18.19 -3.78 -6.54
C GLY A 92 18.76 -4.45 -7.78
N LEU A 93 18.68 -5.78 -7.78
CA LEU A 93 19.07 -6.63 -8.90
C LEU A 93 17.81 -7.11 -9.60
N PRO A 94 17.58 -6.71 -10.87
CA PRO A 94 16.38 -7.16 -11.56
C PRO A 94 16.42 -8.65 -11.83
N LEU A 95 15.44 -9.37 -11.28
CA LEU A 95 15.26 -10.80 -11.54
C LEU A 95 14.35 -11.02 -12.75
N MET A 96 13.44 -10.07 -13.02
CA MET A 96 12.54 -10.08 -14.16
C MET A 96 12.28 -8.64 -14.56
N GLY A 97 12.36 -8.35 -15.87
CA GLY A 97 12.11 -7.02 -16.41
C GLY A 97 10.66 -6.83 -16.86
N PRO A 98 10.34 -5.61 -17.29
CA PRO A 98 9.02 -5.29 -17.83
C PRO A 98 8.70 -5.99 -19.14
#